data_ebccfc614672ddcad03912fcc403db58
#
_entry.id   ebccfc614672ddcad03912fcc403db58
#
_cell.length_a   1.000
_cell.length_b   1.000
_cell.length_c   1.000
_cell.angle_alpha   90.00
_cell.angle_beta   90.00
_cell.angle_gamma   90.00
#
_symmetry.space_group_name_H-M   'P 1'
#
loop_
_entity.id
_entity.type
_entity.pdbx_description
1 polymer ?
#
loop_
_entity_poly.entity_id
_entity_poly.type
_entity_poly.pdbx_seq_one_letter_code
_entity_poly.pdbx_strand_id
1 'polypeptide(L)'
;ETGIPFSAGAVLISVGVVYGDIGTSPMYVMKSIIAGNGGMAGMGENVIYGALSLVIWTIILLTTVKYVLIAMQADNHNEGGIFALFSLVKKCGKWLVFPAMIGGAALLADGILTPAVTVTTAIEGLRSIPWVYAVLGKDQDKIVVITLVIIAVLFLVQKARSEERRVGKE
;
A
#
# COMPACT_ATOMS: atom_id res chain seq x y z
N GLU A 1 17.14 -25.49 2.38
CA GLU A 1 17.19 -24.15 3.03
C GLU A 1 18.12 -23.25 2.22
N THR A 2 17.59 -22.62 1.19
CA THR A 2 18.28 -21.54 0.49
C THR A 2 18.03 -20.25 1.26
N GLY A 3 18.79 -20.03 2.33
CA GLY A 3 18.78 -18.77 3.05
C GLY A 3 19.16 -17.65 2.07
N ILE A 4 18.27 -16.67 1.88
CA ILE A 4 18.55 -15.47 1.09
C ILE A 4 19.78 -14.81 1.74
N PRO A 5 20.89 -14.61 1.02
CA PRO A 5 22.07 -14.01 1.61
C PRO A 5 21.73 -12.61 2.12
N PHE A 6 22.04 -12.37 3.40
CA PHE A 6 21.79 -11.07 4.06
C PHE A 6 22.70 -10.03 3.37
N SER A 7 22.13 -9.28 2.45
CA SER A 7 22.84 -8.21 1.73
C SER A 7 22.35 -6.84 2.22
N ALA A 8 23.27 -5.91 2.41
CA ALA A 8 22.93 -4.52 2.73
C ALA A 8 21.94 -3.91 1.73
N GLY A 9 22.04 -4.29 0.45
CA GLY A 9 21.10 -3.90 -0.58
C GLY A 9 19.69 -4.46 -0.36
N ALA A 10 19.55 -5.71 0.07
CA ALA A 10 18.26 -6.32 0.39
C ALA A 10 17.59 -5.63 1.59
N VAL A 11 18.36 -5.29 2.61
CA VAL A 11 17.87 -4.52 3.77
C VAL A 11 17.40 -3.14 3.34
N LEU A 12 18.18 -2.43 2.53
CA LEU A 12 17.82 -1.10 2.03
C LEU A 12 16.53 -1.11 1.21
N ILE A 13 16.36 -2.11 0.34
CA ILE A 13 15.14 -2.30 -0.44
C ILE A 13 13.94 -2.58 0.48
N SER A 14 14.10 -3.47 1.46
CA SER A 14 13.04 -3.80 2.42
C SER A 14 12.62 -2.59 3.25
N VAL A 15 13.60 -1.80 3.72
CA VAL A 15 13.34 -0.54 4.41
C VAL A 15 12.61 0.45 3.50
N GLY A 16 13.03 0.58 2.23
CA GLY A 16 12.37 1.46 1.26
C GLY A 16 10.92 1.06 0.99
N VAL A 17 10.63 -0.24 0.85
CA VAL A 17 9.25 -0.74 0.67
C VAL A 17 8.40 -0.46 1.91
N VAL A 18 8.92 -0.77 3.11
CA VAL A 18 8.18 -0.55 4.37
C VAL A 18 7.89 0.94 4.59
N TYR A 19 8.88 1.81 4.42
CA TYR A 19 8.68 3.25 4.60
C TYR A 19 7.84 3.87 3.48
N GLY A 20 7.93 3.38 2.26
CA GLY A 20 7.13 3.86 1.13
C GLY A 20 5.64 3.58 1.32
N ASP A 21 5.30 2.41 1.81
CA ASP A 21 3.90 1.99 2.01
C ASP A 21 3.36 2.43 3.37
N ILE A 22 4.04 2.09 4.46
CA ILE A 22 3.59 2.37 5.83
C ILE A 22 3.75 3.86 6.19
N GLY A 23 4.78 4.53 5.68
CA GLY A 23 5.06 5.93 6.03
C GLY A 23 4.02 6.92 5.52
N THR A 24 3.37 6.65 4.39
CA THR A 24 2.36 7.54 3.79
C THR A 24 0.93 7.22 4.24
N SER A 25 0.65 5.96 4.58
CA SER A 25 -0.70 5.51 4.94
C SER A 25 -1.31 6.27 6.13
N PRO A 26 -0.61 6.51 7.25
CA PRO A 26 -1.13 7.32 8.35
C PRO A 26 -1.48 8.75 7.93
N MET A 27 -0.75 9.33 6.98
CA MET A 27 -0.97 10.71 6.54
C MET A 27 -2.30 10.87 5.81
N TYR A 28 -2.61 10.01 4.84
CA TYR A 28 -3.89 10.12 4.12
C TYR A 28 -5.08 9.65 4.97
N VAL A 29 -4.89 8.71 5.89
CA VAL A 29 -5.93 8.31 6.85
C VAL A 29 -6.29 9.47 7.77
N MET A 30 -5.29 10.13 8.39
CA MET A 30 -5.53 11.30 9.21
C MET A 30 -6.16 12.45 8.44
N LYS A 31 -5.73 12.69 7.19
CA LYS A 31 -6.34 13.69 6.31
C LYS A 31 -7.82 13.41 6.06
N SER A 32 -8.18 12.15 5.83
CA SER A 32 -9.57 11.73 5.64
C SER A 32 -10.41 11.91 6.89
N ILE A 33 -9.86 11.58 8.07
CA ILE A 33 -10.53 11.77 9.37
C ILE A 33 -10.78 13.27 9.63
N ILE A 34 -9.77 14.11 9.40
CA ILE A 34 -9.89 15.57 9.55
C ILE A 34 -10.97 16.12 8.62
N ALA A 35 -10.95 15.71 7.35
CA ALA A 35 -11.95 16.15 6.36
C ALA A 35 -13.39 15.71 6.74
N GLY A 36 -13.55 14.48 7.22
CA GLY A 36 -14.83 13.93 7.64
C GLY A 36 -15.42 14.58 8.90
N ASN A 37 -14.57 15.20 9.74
CA ASN A 37 -14.99 15.88 10.97
C ASN A 37 -15.08 17.42 10.85
N GLY A 38 -15.20 17.95 9.62
CA GLY A 38 -15.33 19.38 9.40
C GLY A 38 -14.03 20.17 9.47
N GLY A 39 -12.90 19.51 9.22
CA GLY A 39 -11.58 20.12 9.22
C GLY A 39 -10.94 20.21 10.61
N MET A 40 -9.88 20.99 10.73
CA MET A 40 -9.12 21.14 11.99
C MET A 40 -9.96 21.71 13.14
N ALA A 41 -10.98 22.49 12.84
CA ALA A 41 -11.87 23.08 13.86
C ALA A 41 -12.76 22.03 14.54
N GLY A 42 -13.05 20.91 13.87
CA GLY A 42 -13.82 19.79 14.42
C GLY A 42 -12.96 18.75 15.16
N MET A 43 -11.65 18.91 15.18
CA MET A 43 -10.70 17.97 15.79
C MET A 43 -10.52 18.25 17.28
N GLY A 44 -11.47 17.80 18.12
CA GLY A 44 -11.28 17.75 19.56
C GLY A 44 -10.36 16.59 19.98
N GLU A 45 -9.83 16.65 21.20
CA GLU A 45 -8.97 15.57 21.76
C GLU A 45 -9.65 14.20 21.69
N ASN A 46 -10.95 14.12 21.96
CA ASN A 46 -11.71 12.88 21.90
C ASN A 46 -11.76 12.26 20.49
N VAL A 47 -11.82 13.09 19.46
CA VAL A 47 -11.79 12.62 18.05
C VAL A 47 -10.43 12.03 17.71
N ILE A 48 -9.35 12.67 18.20
CA ILE A 48 -7.97 12.19 17.97
C ILE A 48 -7.75 10.85 18.67
N TYR A 49 -8.15 10.74 19.95
CA TYR A 49 -8.04 9.47 20.70
C TYR A 49 -8.89 8.38 20.08
N GLY A 50 -10.11 8.71 19.65
CA GLY A 50 -11.01 7.76 18.96
C GLY A 50 -10.41 7.26 17.66
N ALA A 51 -9.84 8.16 16.85
CA ALA A 51 -9.18 7.82 15.60
C ALA A 51 -7.95 6.92 15.80
N LEU A 52 -7.09 7.25 16.75
CA LEU A 52 -5.93 6.43 17.12
C LEU A 52 -6.35 5.05 17.61
N SER A 53 -7.33 4.98 18.49
CA SER A 53 -7.88 3.72 19.00
C SER A 53 -8.43 2.86 17.85
N LEU A 54 -9.19 3.45 16.94
CA LEU A 54 -9.74 2.75 15.77
C LEU A 54 -8.63 2.19 14.88
N VAL A 55 -7.60 2.96 14.59
CA VAL A 55 -6.44 2.52 13.78
C VAL A 55 -5.73 1.35 14.46
N ILE A 56 -5.42 1.48 15.75
CA ILE A 56 -4.71 0.42 16.51
C ILE A 56 -5.54 -0.86 16.54
N TRP A 57 -6.83 -0.79 16.87
CA TRP A 57 -7.69 -1.97 16.89
C TRP A 57 -7.90 -2.59 15.53
N THR A 58 -8.00 -1.79 14.47
CA THR A 58 -8.10 -2.29 13.10
C THR A 58 -6.85 -3.06 12.71
N ILE A 59 -5.65 -2.54 13.00
CA ILE A 59 -4.39 -3.22 12.73
C ILE A 59 -4.31 -4.54 13.53
N ILE A 60 -4.63 -4.51 14.82
CA ILE A 60 -4.60 -5.72 15.65
C ILE A 60 -5.56 -6.79 15.10
N LEU A 61 -6.81 -6.43 14.84
CA LEU A 61 -7.82 -7.40 14.41
C LEU A 61 -7.61 -7.89 12.97
N LEU A 62 -7.34 -6.99 12.04
CA LEU A 62 -7.22 -7.37 10.63
C LEU A 62 -5.85 -7.93 10.30
N THR A 63 -4.77 -7.31 10.76
CA THR A 63 -3.42 -7.75 10.41
C THR A 63 -2.96 -8.87 11.33
N THR A 64 -3.01 -8.69 12.65
CA THR A 64 -2.46 -9.69 13.58
C THR A 64 -3.39 -10.90 13.71
N VAL A 65 -4.66 -10.71 14.07
CA VAL A 65 -5.55 -11.84 14.32
C VAL A 65 -5.98 -12.52 13.04
N LYS A 66 -6.57 -11.77 12.10
CA LYS A 66 -7.13 -12.35 10.89
C LYS A 66 -6.05 -12.82 9.92
N TYR A 67 -5.02 -12.01 9.67
CA TYR A 67 -4.01 -12.33 8.66
C TYR A 67 -2.88 -13.20 9.24
N VAL A 68 -2.17 -12.75 10.27
CA VAL A 68 -1.01 -13.47 10.79
C VAL A 68 -1.42 -14.78 11.48
N LEU A 69 -2.41 -14.76 12.38
CA LEU A 69 -2.78 -15.95 13.14
C LEU A 69 -3.64 -16.95 12.36
N ILE A 70 -4.40 -16.52 11.37
CA ILE A 70 -5.32 -17.40 10.64
C ILE A 70 -4.86 -17.59 9.19
N ALA A 71 -4.74 -16.53 8.41
CA ALA A 71 -4.55 -16.64 6.97
C ALA A 71 -3.15 -17.14 6.59
N MET A 72 -2.11 -16.76 7.33
CA MET A 72 -0.73 -17.22 7.07
C MET A 72 -0.50 -18.69 7.40
N GLN A 73 -1.37 -19.34 8.17
CA GLN A 73 -1.31 -20.79 8.39
C GLN A 73 -1.82 -21.58 7.18
N ALA A 74 -2.55 -20.94 6.27
CA ALA A 74 -3.02 -21.53 5.03
C ALA A 74 -1.97 -21.33 3.94
N ASP A 75 -0.99 -22.21 3.90
CA ASP A 75 0.05 -22.23 2.90
C ASP A 75 -0.24 -23.28 1.81
N ASN A 76 0.15 -23.01 0.58
CA ASN A 76 0.09 -23.94 -0.53
C ASN A 76 1.44 -23.95 -1.27
N HIS A 77 2.27 -24.96 -1.04
CA HIS A 77 3.61 -25.11 -1.61
C HIS A 77 4.56 -23.92 -1.32
N ASN A 78 4.57 -23.43 -0.08
CA ASN A 78 5.30 -22.23 0.38
C ASN A 78 4.85 -20.92 -0.29
N GLU A 79 3.67 -20.91 -0.90
CA GLU A 79 3.03 -19.69 -1.40
C GLU A 79 1.82 -19.34 -0.52
N GLY A 80 1.74 -18.10 -0.08
CA GLY A 80 0.64 -17.55 0.69
C GLY A 80 -0.23 -16.59 -0.13
N GLY A 81 -1.17 -15.93 0.55
CA GLY A 81 -2.02 -14.91 -0.05
C GLY A 81 -3.33 -15.43 -0.61
N ILE A 82 -4.07 -14.55 -1.31
CA ILE A 82 -5.45 -14.82 -1.72
C ILE A 82 -5.57 -15.95 -2.75
N PHE A 83 -4.59 -16.10 -3.64
CA PHE A 83 -4.61 -17.15 -4.66
C PHE A 83 -4.26 -18.53 -4.09
N ALA A 84 -3.34 -18.59 -3.12
CA ALA A 84 -3.04 -19.81 -2.38
C ALA A 84 -4.25 -20.25 -1.56
N LEU A 85 -4.87 -19.33 -0.82
CA LEU A 85 -6.10 -19.60 -0.09
C LEU A 85 -7.22 -20.09 -1.02
N PHE A 86 -7.40 -19.47 -2.20
CA PHE A 86 -8.37 -19.91 -3.20
C PHE A 86 -8.08 -21.34 -3.67
N SER A 87 -6.82 -21.69 -3.93
CA SER A 87 -6.45 -23.04 -4.40
C SER A 87 -6.79 -24.10 -3.37
N LEU A 88 -6.65 -23.81 -2.08
CA LEU A 88 -7.01 -24.70 -0.98
C LEU A 88 -8.53 -24.87 -0.86
N VAL A 89 -9.26 -23.77 -0.98
CA VAL A 89 -10.71 -23.73 -0.75
C VAL A 89 -11.52 -24.12 -1.97
N LYS A 90 -10.96 -24.05 -3.17
CA LYS A 90 -11.59 -24.42 -4.44
C LYS A 90 -12.24 -25.81 -4.43
N LYS A 91 -11.65 -26.77 -3.67
CA LYS A 91 -12.16 -28.14 -3.56
C LYS A 91 -13.40 -28.24 -2.65
N CYS A 92 -13.64 -27.25 -1.78
CA CYS A 92 -14.74 -27.28 -0.81
C CYS A 92 -16.10 -26.89 -1.40
N GLY A 93 -16.14 -26.15 -2.52
CA GLY A 93 -17.38 -25.81 -3.18
C GLY A 93 -17.26 -24.74 -4.26
N LYS A 94 -18.07 -24.87 -5.31
CA LYS A 94 -18.08 -23.91 -6.44
C LYS A 94 -18.50 -22.49 -6.03
N TRP A 95 -19.26 -22.35 -4.96
CA TRP A 95 -19.71 -21.02 -4.48
C TRP A 95 -18.56 -20.15 -3.96
N LEU A 96 -17.48 -20.78 -3.47
CA LEU A 96 -16.29 -20.08 -2.97
C LEU A 96 -15.44 -19.42 -4.07
N VAL A 97 -15.70 -19.75 -5.32
CA VAL A 97 -15.08 -19.06 -6.47
C VAL A 97 -15.50 -17.58 -6.52
N PHE A 98 -16.76 -17.28 -6.20
CA PHE A 98 -17.28 -15.92 -6.27
C PHE A 98 -16.58 -14.93 -5.32
N PRO A 99 -16.49 -15.19 -3.99
CA PRO A 99 -15.71 -14.31 -3.10
C PRO A 99 -14.22 -14.27 -3.44
N ALA A 100 -13.64 -15.34 -3.97
CA ALA A 100 -12.25 -15.34 -4.40
C ALA A 100 -12.00 -14.44 -5.62
N MET A 101 -12.95 -14.40 -6.57
CA MET A 101 -12.89 -13.48 -7.70
C MET A 101 -12.99 -12.02 -7.24
N ILE A 102 -13.88 -11.71 -6.30
CA ILE A 102 -13.99 -10.37 -5.71
C ILE A 102 -12.67 -9.99 -5.02
N GLY A 103 -12.10 -10.89 -4.22
CA GLY A 103 -10.84 -10.65 -3.55
C GLY A 103 -9.67 -10.45 -4.51
N GLY A 104 -9.59 -11.24 -5.58
CA GLY A 104 -8.59 -11.07 -6.64
C GLY A 104 -8.74 -9.74 -7.38
N ALA A 105 -9.97 -9.36 -7.72
CA ALA A 105 -10.25 -8.06 -8.34
C ALA A 105 -9.91 -6.89 -7.40
N ALA A 106 -10.22 -7.00 -6.11
CA ALA A 106 -9.87 -6.01 -5.11
C ALA A 106 -8.35 -5.86 -4.96
N LEU A 107 -7.59 -6.97 -4.99
CA LEU A 107 -6.13 -6.95 -4.96
C LEU A 107 -5.54 -6.24 -6.17
N LEU A 108 -6.09 -6.46 -7.36
CA LEU A 108 -5.66 -5.76 -8.58
C LEU A 108 -5.99 -4.26 -8.51
N ALA A 109 -7.18 -3.90 -8.00
CA ALA A 109 -7.57 -2.52 -7.81
C ALA A 109 -6.65 -1.80 -6.81
N ASP A 110 -6.31 -2.45 -5.70
CA ASP A 110 -5.36 -1.93 -4.71
C ASP A 110 -3.98 -1.69 -5.33
N GLY A 111 -3.48 -2.62 -6.13
CA GLY A 111 -2.21 -2.48 -6.84
C GLY A 111 -2.15 -1.28 -7.81
N ILE A 112 -3.29 -0.74 -8.23
CA ILE A 112 -3.38 0.47 -9.08
C ILE A 112 -3.57 1.72 -8.21
N LEU A 113 -4.46 1.65 -7.22
CA LEU A 113 -4.84 2.80 -6.40
C LEU A 113 -3.75 3.20 -5.41
N THR A 114 -3.14 2.24 -4.75
CA THR A 114 -2.15 2.49 -3.68
C THR A 114 -0.95 3.31 -4.16
N PRO A 115 -0.28 3.01 -5.29
CA PRO A 115 0.81 3.86 -5.78
C PRO A 115 0.36 5.29 -6.10
N ALA A 116 -0.83 5.47 -6.68
CA ALA A 116 -1.34 6.79 -7.02
C ALA A 116 -1.60 7.64 -5.76
N VAL A 117 -2.26 7.06 -4.76
CA VAL A 117 -2.54 7.74 -3.48
C VAL A 117 -1.25 8.04 -2.73
N THR A 118 -0.32 7.08 -2.67
CA THR A 118 0.96 7.21 -1.96
C THR A 118 1.82 8.34 -2.56
N VAL A 119 1.99 8.36 -3.89
CA VAL A 119 2.79 9.41 -4.56
C VAL A 119 2.12 10.77 -4.41
N THR A 120 0.80 10.86 -4.58
CA THR A 120 0.06 12.12 -4.40
C THR A 120 0.23 12.66 -2.97
N THR A 121 0.06 11.80 -1.96
CA THR A 121 0.20 12.18 -0.55
C THR A 121 1.62 12.63 -0.22
N ALA A 122 2.63 11.96 -0.78
CA ALA A 122 4.03 12.35 -0.62
C ALA A 122 4.30 13.75 -1.20
N ILE A 123 3.79 14.05 -2.40
CA ILE A 123 3.94 15.37 -3.04
C ILE A 123 3.18 16.43 -2.26
N GLU A 124 1.99 16.13 -1.76
CA GLU A 124 1.23 17.05 -0.90
C GLU A 124 1.97 17.31 0.42
N GLY A 125 2.61 16.29 1.00
CA GLY A 125 3.44 16.43 2.19
C GLY A 125 4.66 17.34 1.98
N LEU A 126 5.28 17.29 0.79
CA LEU A 126 6.38 18.16 0.43
C LEU A 126 5.98 19.66 0.36
N ARG A 127 4.70 19.96 0.18
CA ARG A 127 4.19 21.35 0.24
C ARG A 127 4.36 22.03 1.59
N SER A 128 4.58 21.29 2.66
CA SER A 128 4.90 21.88 3.97
C SER A 128 6.27 22.59 4.00
N ILE A 129 7.11 22.32 2.99
CA ILE A 129 8.44 22.92 2.86
C ILE A 129 8.30 24.24 2.08
N PRO A 130 8.73 25.41 2.62
CA PRO A 130 8.47 26.72 2.04
C PRO A 130 8.94 26.89 0.58
N TRP A 131 10.14 26.38 0.25
CA TRP A 131 10.67 26.52 -1.12
C TRP A 131 9.92 25.62 -2.12
N VAL A 132 9.44 24.44 -1.70
CA VAL A 132 8.60 23.56 -2.54
C VAL A 132 7.24 24.21 -2.77
N TYR A 133 6.68 24.83 -1.73
CA TYR A 133 5.42 25.56 -1.85
C TYR A 133 5.54 26.74 -2.83
N ALA A 134 6.67 27.43 -2.88
CA ALA A 134 6.91 28.52 -3.82
C ALA A 134 6.85 28.04 -5.30
N VAL A 135 7.27 26.79 -5.57
CA VAL A 135 7.28 26.20 -6.91
C VAL A 135 5.92 25.55 -7.27
N LEU A 136 5.37 24.75 -6.36
CA LEU A 136 4.11 24.04 -6.60
C LEU A 136 2.88 24.92 -6.45
N GLY A 137 2.92 25.93 -5.58
CA GLY A 137 1.76 26.79 -5.29
C GLY A 137 0.59 26.04 -4.68
N LYS A 138 -0.61 26.61 -4.84
CA LYS A 138 -1.90 25.99 -4.46
C LYS A 138 -2.50 25.13 -5.58
N ASP A 139 -1.89 25.10 -6.76
CA ASP A 139 -2.45 24.45 -7.94
C ASP A 139 -2.50 22.93 -7.77
N GLN A 140 -3.71 22.38 -7.70
CA GLN A 140 -3.94 20.93 -7.65
C GLN A 140 -3.47 20.25 -8.94
N ASP A 141 -3.65 20.93 -10.08
CA ASP A 141 -3.30 20.37 -11.40
C ASP A 141 -1.82 20.06 -11.53
N LYS A 142 -0.94 20.90 -10.94
CA LYS A 142 0.49 20.65 -10.92
C LYS A 142 0.85 19.38 -10.16
N ILE A 143 0.15 19.10 -9.04
CA ILE A 143 0.35 17.87 -8.29
C ILE A 143 -0.04 16.66 -9.11
N VAL A 144 -1.20 16.71 -9.76
CA VAL A 144 -1.69 15.62 -10.61
C VAL A 144 -0.70 15.33 -11.73
N VAL A 145 -0.20 16.36 -12.42
CA VAL A 145 0.78 16.21 -13.50
C VAL A 145 2.08 15.59 -12.97
N ILE A 146 2.62 16.10 -11.86
CA ILE A 146 3.85 15.57 -11.26
C ILE A 146 3.65 14.11 -10.81
N THR A 147 2.51 13.80 -10.19
CA THR A 147 2.16 12.44 -9.80
C THR A 147 2.13 11.51 -11.00
N LEU A 148 1.47 11.91 -12.08
CA LEU A 148 1.40 11.11 -13.31
C LEU A 148 2.77 10.88 -13.94
N VAL A 149 3.63 11.89 -13.95
CA VAL A 149 5.00 11.77 -14.46
C VAL A 149 5.81 10.78 -13.61
N ILE A 150 5.75 10.90 -12.29
CA ILE A 150 6.46 9.99 -11.37
C ILE A 150 5.97 8.55 -11.56
N ILE A 151 4.66 8.33 -11.61
CA ILE A 151 4.07 7.00 -11.81
C ILE A 151 4.50 6.44 -13.17
N ALA A 152 4.45 7.24 -14.24
CA ALA A 152 4.88 6.82 -15.57
C ALA A 152 6.36 6.40 -15.59
N VAL A 153 7.24 7.18 -14.95
CA VAL A 153 8.66 6.84 -14.81
C VAL A 153 8.85 5.55 -14.03
N LEU A 154 8.12 5.35 -12.92
CA LEU A 154 8.18 4.12 -12.14
C LEU A 154 7.77 2.90 -12.97
N PHE A 155 6.70 2.98 -13.75
CA PHE A 155 6.28 1.89 -14.64
C PHE A 155 7.30 1.62 -15.75
N LEU A 156 7.91 2.63 -16.33
CA LEU A 156 8.96 2.48 -17.34
C LEU A 156 10.21 1.77 -16.77
N VAL A 157 10.63 2.17 -15.57
CA VAL A 157 11.75 1.52 -14.86
C VAL A 157 11.44 0.08 -14.51
N GLN A 158 10.21 -0.21 -14.05
CA GLN A 158 9.78 -1.57 -13.76
C GLN A 158 9.75 -2.45 -15.00
N LYS A 159 9.27 -1.91 -16.13
CA LYS A 159 9.26 -2.61 -17.41
C LYS A 159 10.67 -2.96 -17.88
N ALA A 160 11.60 -1.99 -17.87
CA ALA A 160 13.00 -2.21 -18.23
C ALA A 160 13.65 -3.31 -17.37
N ARG A 161 13.42 -3.27 -16.05
CA ARG A 161 13.96 -4.26 -15.11
C ARG A 161 13.36 -5.67 -15.30
N SER A 162 12.10 -5.75 -15.74
CA SER A 162 11.45 -7.03 -16.06
C SER A 162 11.99 -7.66 -17.34
N GLU A 163 12.39 -6.85 -18.31
CA GLU A 163 13.02 -7.30 -19.55
C GLU A 163 14.45 -7.82 -19.30
N GLU A 164 15.27 -7.13 -18.47
CA GLU A 164 16.59 -7.62 -18.07
C GLU A 164 16.54 -8.99 -17.38
N ARG A 165 15.53 -9.25 -16.54
CA ARG A 165 15.37 -10.55 -15.90
C ARG A 165 14.97 -11.67 -16.87
N ARG A 166 14.33 -11.35 -17.99
CA ARG A 166 14.00 -12.33 -19.03
C ARG A 166 15.23 -12.69 -19.86
N VAL A 167 16.01 -11.69 -20.26
CA VAL A 167 17.23 -11.87 -21.07
C VAL A 167 18.34 -12.58 -20.28
N GLY A 168 18.43 -12.40 -18.98
CA GLY A 168 19.44 -13.07 -18.14
C GLY A 168 19.11 -14.54 -17.75
N LYS A 169 18.05 -15.12 -18.30
CA LYS A 169 17.65 -16.52 -18.07
C LYS A 169 17.70 -17.40 -19.33
N GLU A 170 18.12 -16.84 -20.48
CA GLU A 170 18.51 -17.55 -21.68
C GLU A 170 20.03 -17.71 -21.72
#